data_b81fd6911ba66ce6dae3913bb3c7cfc0
#
_entry.id   b81fd6911ba66ce6dae3913bb3c7cfc0
#
_cell.length_a   1.000
_cell.length_b   1.000
_cell.length_c   1.000
_cell.angle_alpha   90.00
_cell.angle_beta   90.00
_cell.angle_gamma   90.00
#
_symmetry.space_group_name_H-M   'P 1'
#
loop_
_entity.id
_entity.type
_entity.pdbx_description
1 polymer ?
#
loop_
_entity_poly.entity_id
_entity_poly.type
_entity_poly.pdbx_seq_one_letter_code
_entity_poly.pdbx_strand_id
1 'polypeptide(L)'
;SFQLAHPLIGENGNKSFALAHNGTLTNTAELINELEEVYRPKKDDKHVSDTQLATDLLTQYCSETNDIQAALTRLMNLMLGAYSMVVLTDTALYTLRDYSGIRPLCIGELPENAGWVVASETCALDLIGATPLREVAPGELIRIDADGIHSIPVLNDSASNNQAALSRPARCLFEYVYFARPDSVIDGANVYRAREAMGRRLFHESPVDADIVIGVPDSGIPAAIGYARESGVIYSEGLVKNRYIDRTFIQPTQELREQGIRIKLNPLHYAVRNRRIIVVDDS
;
A
#
# COMPACT_ATOMS: atom_id res chain seq x y z
N SER A 1 19.65 -1.01 1.58
CA SER A 1 20.68 -1.27 0.57
C SER A 1 20.10 -0.92 -0.80
N PHE A 2 20.88 -0.33 -1.69
CA PHE A 2 20.46 0.01 -3.06
C PHE A 2 20.00 -1.21 -3.87
N GLN A 3 20.46 -2.40 -3.50
CA GLN A 3 20.10 -3.68 -4.16
C GLN A 3 18.64 -4.11 -3.97
N LEU A 4 17.92 -3.52 -3.03
CA LEU A 4 16.50 -3.81 -2.75
C LEU A 4 15.57 -2.64 -3.15
N ALA A 5 16.12 -1.62 -3.82
CA ALA A 5 15.32 -0.50 -4.31
C ALA A 5 14.50 -0.94 -5.55
N HIS A 6 13.22 -0.65 -5.54
CA HIS A 6 12.35 -0.89 -6.70
C HIS A 6 12.54 0.15 -7.79
N PRO A 7 12.35 -0.24 -9.07
CA PRO A 7 12.00 -1.59 -9.53
C PRO A 7 13.17 -2.56 -9.52
N LEU A 8 12.89 -3.85 -9.34
CA LEU A 8 13.84 -4.92 -9.59
C LEU A 8 13.79 -5.35 -11.05
N ILE A 9 14.94 -5.71 -11.61
CA ILE A 9 15.06 -6.09 -13.02
C ILE A 9 15.18 -7.62 -13.12
N GLY A 10 14.31 -8.23 -13.94
CA GLY A 10 14.44 -9.60 -14.37
C GLY A 10 14.89 -9.66 -15.84
N GLU A 11 15.75 -10.60 -16.15
CA GLU A 11 16.31 -10.79 -17.49
C GLU A 11 16.07 -12.22 -17.98
N ASN A 12 15.57 -12.36 -19.20
CA ASN A 12 15.39 -13.64 -19.88
C ASN A 12 15.90 -13.55 -21.33
N GLY A 13 17.14 -13.94 -21.54
CA GLY A 13 17.81 -13.79 -22.83
C GLY A 13 17.92 -12.33 -23.26
N ASN A 14 17.27 -11.97 -24.37
CA ASN A 14 17.25 -10.60 -24.90
C ASN A 14 16.05 -9.77 -24.40
N LYS A 15 15.21 -10.33 -23.53
CA LYS A 15 14.04 -9.66 -22.97
C LYS A 15 14.33 -9.32 -21.51
N SER A 16 13.90 -8.15 -21.09
CA SER A 16 13.95 -7.71 -19.69
C SER A 16 12.61 -7.16 -19.25
N PHE A 17 12.38 -7.20 -17.96
CA PHE A 17 11.25 -6.52 -17.34
C PHE A 17 11.68 -5.84 -16.05
N ALA A 18 10.93 -4.82 -15.64
CA ALA A 18 11.12 -4.12 -14.39
C ALA A 18 9.88 -4.36 -13.50
N LEU A 19 10.07 -4.89 -12.29
CA LEU A 19 9.01 -5.22 -11.35
C LEU A 19 9.06 -4.32 -10.11
N ALA A 20 7.93 -3.69 -9.78
CA ALA A 20 7.72 -2.98 -8.53
C ALA A 20 6.57 -3.64 -7.74
N HIS A 21 6.75 -3.75 -6.42
CA HIS A 21 5.83 -4.43 -5.51
C HIS A 21 5.54 -3.56 -4.28
N ASN A 22 4.28 -3.49 -3.91
CA ASN A 22 3.82 -2.93 -2.66
C ASN A 22 2.99 -3.99 -1.91
N GLY A 23 3.52 -4.52 -0.82
CA GLY A 23 2.83 -5.55 -0.07
C GLY A 23 3.76 -6.46 0.72
N THR A 24 3.25 -7.65 1.04
CA THR A 24 4.00 -8.70 1.74
C THR A 24 3.46 -10.06 1.33
N LEU A 25 4.35 -10.96 0.90
CA LEU A 25 4.03 -12.35 0.60
C LEU A 25 4.18 -13.21 1.86
N THR A 26 3.23 -14.08 2.11
CA THR A 26 3.18 -14.89 3.34
C THR A 26 3.74 -16.29 3.16
N ASN A 27 3.88 -16.77 1.93
CA ASN A 27 4.36 -18.11 1.61
C ASN A 27 5.78 -18.14 1.00
N THR A 28 6.66 -17.27 1.48
CA THR A 28 8.02 -17.13 0.95
C THR A 28 8.83 -18.43 0.96
N ALA A 29 8.62 -19.31 1.95
CA ALA A 29 9.28 -20.61 2.01
C ALA A 29 8.86 -21.55 0.86
N GLU A 30 7.59 -21.52 0.48
CA GLU A 30 7.05 -22.29 -0.66
C GLU A 30 7.59 -21.71 -1.97
N LEU A 31 7.66 -20.39 -2.10
CA LEU A 31 8.21 -19.70 -3.27
C LEU A 31 9.70 -20.03 -3.49
N ILE A 32 10.49 -20.12 -2.42
CA ILE A 32 11.90 -20.53 -2.50
C ILE A 32 12.03 -21.99 -2.98
N ASN A 33 11.13 -22.86 -2.53
CA ASN A 33 11.16 -24.28 -2.95
C ASN A 33 10.78 -24.46 -4.43
N GLU A 34 9.97 -23.58 -4.98
CA GLU A 34 9.57 -23.58 -6.40
C GLU A 34 10.70 -23.11 -7.32
N LEU A 35 11.65 -22.32 -6.82
CA LEU A 35 12.79 -21.88 -7.62
C LEU A 35 13.75 -23.01 -7.95
N GLU A 36 14.14 -23.11 -9.22
CA GLU A 36 15.25 -23.94 -9.64
C GLU A 36 16.56 -23.44 -9.01
N GLU A 37 17.55 -24.34 -8.85
CA GLU A 37 18.79 -24.06 -8.14
C GLU A 37 19.55 -22.84 -8.71
N VAL A 38 19.47 -22.62 -10.03
CA VAL A 38 20.12 -21.51 -10.73
C VAL A 38 19.53 -20.15 -10.36
N TYR A 39 18.26 -20.09 -9.98
CA TYR A 39 17.55 -18.86 -9.58
C TYR A 39 17.47 -18.69 -8.05
N ARG A 40 17.87 -19.71 -7.29
CA ARG A 40 17.81 -19.61 -5.82
C ARG A 40 18.79 -18.57 -5.27
N PRO A 41 18.34 -17.77 -4.31
CA PRO A 41 19.23 -16.86 -3.58
C PRO A 41 20.42 -17.64 -3.00
N LYS A 42 21.59 -17.03 -3.05
CA LYS A 42 22.80 -17.66 -2.46
C LYS A 42 22.63 -17.78 -0.95
N LYS A 43 23.16 -18.89 -0.35
CA LYS A 43 23.03 -19.19 1.10
C LYS A 43 23.53 -18.08 2.03
N ASP A 44 24.36 -17.18 1.54
CA ASP A 44 24.91 -16.04 2.28
C ASP A 44 24.05 -14.77 2.20
N ASP A 45 23.00 -14.74 1.34
CA ASP A 45 22.05 -13.63 1.24
C ASP A 45 21.09 -13.66 2.44
N LYS A 46 21.49 -13.01 3.52
CA LYS A 46 20.74 -12.96 4.78
C LYS A 46 19.36 -12.27 4.69
N HIS A 47 19.05 -11.63 3.58
CA HIS A 47 17.81 -10.87 3.39
C HIS A 47 17.33 -10.98 1.94
N VAL A 48 16.68 -12.08 1.61
CA VAL A 48 15.92 -12.16 0.36
C VAL A 48 14.57 -11.50 0.59
N SER A 49 14.26 -10.45 -0.16
CA SER A 49 12.94 -9.82 -0.10
C SER A 49 11.93 -10.67 -0.88
N ASP A 50 10.66 -10.57 -0.49
CA ASP A 50 9.54 -11.17 -1.23
C ASP A 50 9.45 -10.64 -2.67
N THR A 51 9.82 -9.39 -2.90
CA THR A 51 9.91 -8.82 -4.26
C THR A 51 11.01 -9.49 -5.09
N GLN A 52 12.16 -9.79 -4.49
CA GLN A 52 13.23 -10.52 -5.18
C GLN A 52 12.75 -11.92 -5.58
N LEU A 53 12.09 -12.64 -4.66
CA LEU A 53 11.52 -13.96 -4.95
C LEU A 53 10.50 -13.92 -6.09
N ALA A 54 9.62 -12.92 -6.10
CA ALA A 54 8.65 -12.74 -7.19
C ALA A 54 9.35 -12.44 -8.53
N THR A 55 10.42 -11.63 -8.51
CA THR A 55 11.21 -11.32 -9.70
C THR A 55 11.94 -12.56 -10.24
N ASP A 56 12.57 -13.34 -9.35
CA ASP A 56 13.32 -14.55 -9.73
C ASP A 56 12.37 -15.62 -10.30
N LEU A 57 11.20 -15.85 -9.65
CA LEU A 57 10.16 -16.75 -10.16
C LEU A 57 9.60 -16.30 -11.50
N LEU A 58 9.32 -15.00 -11.65
CA LEU A 58 8.85 -14.48 -12.94
C LEU A 58 9.90 -14.67 -14.02
N THR A 59 11.19 -14.47 -13.73
CA THR A 59 12.30 -14.71 -14.64
C THR A 59 12.36 -16.18 -15.07
N GLN A 60 12.27 -17.12 -14.11
CA GLN A 60 12.21 -18.55 -14.37
C GLN A 60 11.02 -18.91 -15.28
N TYR A 61 9.80 -18.46 -14.92
CA TYR A 61 8.60 -18.76 -15.70
C TYR A 61 8.62 -18.14 -17.09
N CYS A 62 9.20 -16.96 -17.26
CA CYS A 62 9.43 -16.39 -18.59
C CYS A 62 10.40 -17.24 -19.43
N SER A 63 11.42 -17.87 -18.81
CA SER A 63 12.34 -18.75 -19.53
C SER A 63 11.69 -20.04 -19.98
N GLU A 64 10.78 -20.59 -19.15
CA GLU A 64 10.04 -21.83 -19.45
C GLU A 64 8.95 -21.64 -20.52
N THR A 65 8.20 -20.52 -20.44
CA THR A 65 7.01 -20.27 -21.29
C THR A 65 7.30 -19.41 -22.51
N ASN A 66 8.34 -18.60 -22.48
CA ASN A 66 8.62 -17.50 -23.42
C ASN A 66 7.46 -16.51 -23.59
N ASP A 67 6.52 -16.49 -22.62
CA ASP A 67 5.32 -15.66 -22.57
C ASP A 67 5.16 -15.06 -21.17
N ILE A 68 5.33 -13.75 -21.08
CA ILE A 68 5.24 -13.05 -19.78
C ILE A 68 3.82 -13.07 -19.19
N GLN A 69 2.78 -13.10 -20.03
CA GLN A 69 1.41 -13.15 -19.55
C GLN A 69 1.11 -14.52 -18.89
N ALA A 70 1.54 -15.60 -19.53
CA ALA A 70 1.45 -16.94 -18.94
C ALA A 70 2.27 -17.05 -17.65
N ALA A 71 3.49 -16.48 -17.66
CA ALA A 71 4.37 -16.45 -16.49
C ALA A 71 3.75 -15.67 -15.32
N LEU A 72 3.15 -14.50 -15.57
CA LEU A 72 2.45 -13.70 -14.56
C LEU A 72 1.22 -14.42 -14.00
N THR A 73 0.45 -15.08 -14.85
CA THR A 73 -0.69 -15.90 -14.43
C THR A 73 -0.26 -17.02 -13.49
N ARG A 74 0.83 -17.73 -13.84
CA ARG A 74 1.41 -18.78 -12.98
C ARG A 74 1.91 -18.20 -11.66
N LEU A 75 2.60 -17.08 -11.68
CA LEU A 75 3.09 -16.40 -10.49
C LEU A 75 1.95 -15.99 -9.56
N MET A 76 0.86 -15.39 -10.09
CA MET A 76 -0.33 -15.04 -9.29
C MET A 76 -0.95 -16.26 -8.62
N ASN A 77 -1.03 -17.40 -9.32
CA ASN A 77 -1.60 -18.64 -8.76
C ASN A 77 -0.76 -19.24 -7.63
N LEU A 78 0.52 -18.90 -7.56
CA LEU A 78 1.42 -19.40 -6.52
C LEU A 78 1.53 -18.46 -5.32
N MET A 79 1.53 -17.15 -5.54
CA MET A 79 1.73 -16.15 -4.48
C MET A 79 0.54 -16.08 -3.52
N LEU A 80 0.83 -16.11 -2.22
CA LEU A 80 -0.13 -15.84 -1.14
C LEU A 80 0.30 -14.60 -0.37
N GLY A 81 -0.66 -13.75 -0.02
CA GLY A 81 -0.40 -12.54 0.75
C GLY A 81 -1.19 -11.33 0.26
N ALA A 82 -0.75 -10.16 0.67
CA ALA A 82 -1.30 -8.87 0.27
C ALA A 82 -0.32 -8.19 -0.67
N TYR A 83 -0.68 -8.00 -1.94
CA TYR A 83 0.23 -7.40 -2.91
C TYR A 83 -0.48 -6.59 -3.99
N SER A 84 0.19 -5.54 -4.42
CA SER A 84 -0.05 -4.82 -5.66
C SER A 84 1.26 -4.73 -6.41
N MET A 85 1.30 -5.19 -7.65
CA MET A 85 2.52 -5.24 -8.45
C MET A 85 2.33 -4.55 -9.79
N VAL A 86 3.42 -3.99 -10.29
CA VAL A 86 3.52 -3.41 -11.62
C VAL A 86 4.75 -4.00 -12.30
N VAL A 87 4.58 -4.48 -13.53
CA VAL A 87 5.65 -5.07 -14.33
C VAL A 87 5.71 -4.37 -15.69
N LEU A 88 6.80 -3.69 -15.95
CA LEU A 88 7.05 -2.98 -17.20
C LEU A 88 7.94 -3.83 -18.11
N THR A 89 7.53 -3.97 -19.35
CA THR A 89 8.31 -4.59 -20.44
C THR A 89 8.57 -3.55 -21.53
N ASP A 90 9.25 -3.93 -22.59
CA ASP A 90 9.47 -3.12 -23.79
C ASP A 90 8.19 -2.81 -24.59
N THR A 91 7.12 -3.59 -24.40
CA THR A 91 5.90 -3.49 -25.20
C THR A 91 4.63 -3.23 -24.41
N ALA A 92 4.63 -3.49 -23.09
CA ALA A 92 3.44 -3.38 -22.27
C ALA A 92 3.76 -3.10 -20.79
N LEU A 93 2.79 -2.52 -20.11
CA LEU A 93 2.73 -2.44 -18.66
C LEU A 93 1.71 -3.46 -18.15
N TYR A 94 2.14 -4.35 -17.26
CA TYR A 94 1.25 -5.27 -16.56
C TYR A 94 1.02 -4.79 -15.14
N THR A 95 -0.17 -4.98 -14.63
CA THR A 95 -0.48 -4.72 -13.23
C THR A 95 -1.37 -5.82 -12.66
N LEU A 96 -1.12 -6.19 -11.42
CA LEU A 96 -1.81 -7.28 -10.75
C LEU A 96 -2.05 -6.96 -9.28
N ARG A 97 -3.21 -7.39 -8.78
CA ARG A 97 -3.64 -7.19 -7.40
C ARG A 97 -3.94 -8.53 -6.73
N ASP A 98 -3.63 -8.65 -5.45
CA ASP A 98 -3.90 -9.88 -4.68
C ASP A 98 -5.38 -10.28 -4.72
N TYR A 99 -5.65 -11.59 -4.53
CA TYR A 99 -6.99 -12.16 -4.65
C TYR A 99 -8.02 -11.61 -3.66
N SER A 100 -7.58 -11.08 -2.53
CA SER A 100 -8.44 -10.44 -1.55
C SER A 100 -8.55 -8.92 -1.75
N GLY A 101 -7.66 -8.33 -2.59
CA GLY A 101 -7.61 -6.90 -2.82
C GLY A 101 -7.21 -6.11 -1.57
N ILE A 102 -6.34 -6.69 -0.72
CA ILE A 102 -5.92 -6.05 0.53
C ILE A 102 -5.11 -4.79 0.24
N ARG A 103 -4.16 -4.87 -0.71
CA ARG A 103 -3.41 -3.68 -1.13
C ARG A 103 -4.16 -2.90 -2.20
N PRO A 104 -4.25 -1.57 -2.08
CA PRO A 104 -4.93 -0.75 -3.09
C PRO A 104 -4.12 -0.67 -4.39
N LEU A 105 -4.83 -0.55 -5.51
CA LEU A 105 -4.24 -0.36 -6.84
C LEU A 105 -5.30 0.24 -7.76
N CYS A 106 -4.96 1.32 -8.46
CA CYS A 106 -5.86 2.03 -9.35
C CYS A 106 -5.21 2.39 -10.68
N ILE A 107 -6.04 2.61 -11.68
CA ILE A 107 -5.66 3.03 -13.03
C ILE A 107 -6.25 4.41 -13.29
N GLY A 108 -5.47 5.28 -13.90
CA GLY A 108 -5.90 6.58 -14.38
C GLY A 108 -5.52 6.80 -15.83
N GLU A 109 -6.19 7.75 -16.46
CA GLU A 109 -5.91 8.23 -17.81
C GLU A 109 -5.16 9.56 -17.75
N LEU A 110 -4.06 9.64 -18.46
CA LEU A 110 -3.26 10.86 -18.57
C LEU A 110 -3.98 11.92 -19.43
N PRO A 111 -3.75 13.21 -19.17
CA PRO A 111 -4.32 14.28 -19.98
C PRO A 111 -4.01 14.11 -21.47
N GLU A 112 -4.89 14.67 -22.33
CA GLU A 112 -4.71 14.68 -23.78
C GLU A 112 -4.58 13.29 -24.43
N ASN A 113 -5.14 12.26 -23.80
CA ASN A 113 -5.02 10.85 -24.24
C ASN A 113 -3.55 10.38 -24.35
N ALA A 114 -2.65 10.92 -23.51
CA ALA A 114 -1.23 10.58 -23.54
C ALA A 114 -0.93 9.15 -23.06
N GLY A 115 -1.94 8.42 -22.61
CA GLY A 115 -1.83 7.04 -22.15
C GLY A 115 -2.41 6.82 -20.76
N TRP A 116 -1.96 5.76 -20.11
CA TRP A 116 -2.48 5.33 -18.81
C TRP A 116 -1.39 5.29 -17.75
N VAL A 117 -1.82 5.38 -16.51
CA VAL A 117 -0.96 5.32 -15.34
C VAL A 117 -1.56 4.38 -14.30
N VAL A 118 -0.70 3.65 -13.61
CA VAL A 118 -1.06 2.76 -12.50
C VAL A 118 -0.41 3.28 -11.24
N ALA A 119 -1.19 3.36 -10.15
CA ALA A 119 -0.70 3.79 -8.86
C ALA A 119 -1.40 3.02 -7.72
N SER A 120 -0.77 2.98 -6.56
CA SER A 120 -1.40 2.41 -5.35
C SER A 120 -2.59 3.24 -4.89
N GLU A 121 -2.54 4.57 -5.07
CA GLU A 121 -3.53 5.50 -4.53
C GLU A 121 -3.91 6.59 -5.53
N THR A 122 -5.16 7.04 -5.50
CA THR A 122 -5.67 8.09 -6.41
C THR A 122 -4.98 9.42 -6.23
N CYS A 123 -4.47 9.74 -5.04
CA CYS A 123 -3.71 10.96 -4.80
C CYS A 123 -2.45 11.07 -5.67
N ALA A 124 -1.86 9.94 -6.10
CA ALA A 124 -0.75 9.93 -7.04
C ALA A 124 -1.21 10.30 -8.46
N LEU A 125 -2.42 9.93 -8.85
CA LEU A 125 -3.03 10.32 -10.12
C LEU A 125 -3.28 11.82 -10.16
N ASP A 126 -3.82 12.39 -9.08
CA ASP A 126 -4.10 13.83 -8.94
C ASP A 126 -2.83 14.67 -9.14
N LEU A 127 -1.68 14.22 -8.58
CA LEU A 127 -0.41 14.92 -8.66
C LEU A 127 0.10 15.11 -10.09
N ILE A 128 -0.24 14.20 -10.99
CA ILE A 128 0.18 14.24 -12.40
C ILE A 128 -0.96 14.66 -13.34
N GLY A 129 -2.10 15.08 -12.79
CA GLY A 129 -3.27 15.51 -13.55
C GLY A 129 -3.99 14.37 -14.28
N ALA A 130 -3.77 13.13 -13.87
CA ALA A 130 -4.46 11.98 -14.45
C ALA A 130 -5.88 11.85 -13.88
N THR A 131 -6.82 11.47 -14.72
CA THR A 131 -8.21 11.19 -14.32
C THR A 131 -8.32 9.75 -13.83
N PRO A 132 -8.76 9.49 -12.59
CA PRO A 132 -9.00 8.12 -12.13
C PRO A 132 -10.07 7.43 -12.98
N LEU A 133 -9.76 6.25 -13.50
CA LEU A 133 -10.71 5.43 -14.28
C LEU A 133 -11.40 4.41 -13.39
N ARG A 134 -10.62 3.56 -12.73
CA ARG A 134 -11.14 2.51 -11.83
C ARG A 134 -10.03 1.94 -10.95
N GLU A 135 -10.42 1.22 -9.95
CA GLU A 135 -9.53 0.32 -9.23
C GLU A 135 -9.29 -0.98 -10.01
N VAL A 136 -8.14 -1.60 -9.79
CA VAL A 136 -7.86 -2.97 -10.20
C VAL A 136 -8.63 -3.91 -9.27
N ALA A 137 -9.44 -4.80 -9.84
CA ALA A 137 -10.23 -5.71 -9.03
C ALA A 137 -9.35 -6.73 -8.27
N PRO A 138 -9.81 -7.26 -7.13
CA PRO A 138 -9.14 -8.36 -6.45
C PRO A 138 -8.89 -9.54 -7.39
N GLY A 139 -7.65 -10.04 -7.44
CA GLY A 139 -7.24 -11.15 -8.31
C GLY A 139 -7.17 -10.82 -9.80
N GLU A 140 -7.23 -9.55 -10.16
CA GLU A 140 -7.16 -9.12 -11.56
C GLU A 140 -5.72 -8.93 -12.03
N LEU A 141 -5.42 -9.45 -13.21
CA LEU A 141 -4.23 -9.16 -14.02
C LEU A 141 -4.65 -8.32 -15.21
N ILE A 142 -3.97 -7.21 -15.42
CA ILE A 142 -4.25 -6.26 -16.50
C ILE A 142 -2.99 -6.07 -17.34
N ARG A 143 -3.15 -6.04 -18.67
CA ARG A 143 -2.17 -5.59 -19.64
C ARG A 143 -2.59 -4.23 -20.17
N ILE A 144 -1.65 -3.30 -20.23
CA ILE A 144 -1.81 -1.97 -20.81
C ILE A 144 -0.74 -1.81 -21.88
N ASP A 145 -1.16 -1.56 -23.11
CA ASP A 145 -0.29 -1.38 -24.28
C ASP A 145 -0.88 -0.34 -25.24
N ALA A 146 -0.34 -0.26 -26.46
CA ALA A 146 -0.79 0.67 -27.49
C ALA A 146 -2.26 0.46 -27.89
N ASP A 147 -2.80 -0.75 -27.74
CA ASP A 147 -4.18 -1.09 -28.08
C ASP A 147 -5.16 -0.79 -26.93
N GLY A 148 -4.66 -0.49 -25.73
CA GLY A 148 -5.51 -0.10 -24.60
C GLY A 148 -5.29 -0.92 -23.31
N ILE A 149 -6.34 -0.96 -22.49
CA ILE A 149 -6.37 -1.69 -21.20
C ILE A 149 -7.11 -3.01 -21.39
N HIS A 150 -6.44 -4.11 -21.13
CA HIS A 150 -6.95 -5.47 -21.31
C HIS A 150 -6.92 -6.24 -19.99
N SER A 151 -8.10 -6.61 -19.50
CA SER A 151 -8.20 -7.54 -18.35
C SER A 151 -7.91 -8.96 -18.82
N ILE A 152 -6.97 -9.63 -18.16
CA ILE A 152 -6.53 -10.98 -18.49
C ILE A 152 -7.21 -11.94 -17.51
N PRO A 153 -7.98 -12.92 -17.99
CA PRO A 153 -8.54 -13.94 -17.12
C PRO A 153 -7.43 -14.75 -16.46
N VAL A 154 -7.35 -14.68 -15.14
CA VAL A 154 -6.50 -15.59 -14.36
C VAL A 154 -7.35 -16.82 -14.05
N LEU A 155 -7.14 -17.90 -14.84
CA LEU A 155 -7.83 -19.16 -14.61
C LEU A 155 -7.25 -19.78 -13.32
N ASN A 156 -8.07 -19.88 -12.32
CA ASN A 156 -7.77 -20.67 -11.13
C ASN A 156 -7.83 -22.17 -11.49
N ASP A 157 -6.75 -22.69 -12.02
CA ASP A 157 -6.63 -24.07 -12.51
C ASP A 157 -6.51 -25.06 -11.36
N SER A 158 -6.97 -24.78 -10.18
CA SER A 158 -6.96 -25.80 -9.16
C SER A 158 -7.71 -25.44 -7.91
N ALA A 159 -8.40 -26.28 -7.57
CA ALA A 159 -8.57 -27.06 -6.35
C ALA A 159 -7.52 -26.92 -5.20
N SER A 160 -6.67 -25.92 -5.16
CA SER A 160 -6.05 -25.52 -3.91
C SER A 160 -7.11 -24.76 -3.12
N ASN A 161 -7.72 -25.46 -2.16
CA ASN A 161 -8.77 -24.98 -1.26
C ASN A 161 -8.47 -23.63 -0.56
N ASN A 162 -7.22 -23.17 -0.63
CA ASN A 162 -6.77 -21.92 -0.02
C ASN A 162 -7.10 -20.69 -0.87
N GLN A 163 -7.03 -20.74 -2.21
CA GLN A 163 -7.30 -19.58 -3.05
C GLN A 163 -8.80 -19.27 -3.20
N ALA A 164 -9.66 -20.27 -3.24
CA ALA A 164 -11.11 -20.07 -3.24
C ALA A 164 -11.61 -19.38 -1.95
N ALA A 165 -10.94 -19.61 -0.83
CA ALA A 165 -11.22 -18.92 0.43
C ALA A 165 -10.70 -17.48 0.44
N LEU A 166 -9.63 -17.19 -0.31
CA LEU A 166 -9.01 -15.86 -0.44
C LEU A 166 -9.70 -14.95 -1.47
N SER A 167 -10.60 -15.49 -2.30
CA SER A 167 -11.31 -14.73 -3.33
C SER A 167 -12.44 -13.85 -2.81
N ARG A 168 -12.57 -13.67 -1.50
CA ARG A 168 -13.48 -12.70 -0.91
C ARG A 168 -12.75 -11.37 -0.74
N PRO A 169 -13.28 -10.26 -1.29
CA PRO A 169 -12.72 -8.93 -1.05
C PRO A 169 -12.55 -8.67 0.44
N ALA A 170 -11.32 -8.40 0.86
CA ALA A 170 -10.96 -8.16 2.26
C ALA A 170 -10.22 -6.82 2.34
N ARG A 171 -10.98 -5.76 2.56
CA ARG A 171 -10.42 -4.41 2.70
C ARG A 171 -9.59 -4.31 3.97
N CYS A 172 -8.39 -3.79 3.85
CA CYS A 172 -7.58 -3.51 5.02
C CYS A 172 -8.07 -2.23 5.71
N LEU A 173 -8.56 -2.35 6.94
CA LEU A 173 -8.99 -1.20 7.73
C LEU A 173 -7.84 -0.21 7.95
N PHE A 174 -6.60 -0.69 8.06
CA PHE A 174 -5.42 0.15 8.25
C PHE A 174 -5.14 1.10 7.08
N GLU A 175 -5.60 0.82 5.87
CA GLU A 175 -5.53 1.77 4.77
C GLU A 175 -6.33 3.04 5.12
N TYR A 176 -7.53 2.89 5.68
CA TYR A 176 -8.34 4.03 6.09
C TYR A 176 -7.83 4.69 7.37
N VAL A 177 -7.37 3.93 8.34
CA VAL A 177 -6.95 4.47 9.64
C VAL A 177 -5.61 5.20 9.52
N TYR A 178 -4.63 4.61 8.81
CA TYR A 178 -3.25 5.06 8.87
C TYR A 178 -2.52 5.16 7.53
N PHE A 179 -2.51 4.08 6.68
CA PHE A 179 -1.59 3.98 5.57
C PHE A 179 -1.87 4.96 4.43
N ALA A 180 -3.12 5.03 3.97
CA ALA A 180 -3.49 5.84 2.83
C ALA A 180 -3.39 7.35 3.13
N ARG A 181 -3.05 8.11 2.12
CA ARG A 181 -3.11 9.57 2.22
C ARG A 181 -4.56 10.02 2.39
N PRO A 182 -4.83 11.07 3.18
CA PRO A 182 -6.20 11.50 3.45
C PRO A 182 -6.95 11.99 2.20
N ASP A 183 -6.26 12.46 1.19
CA ASP A 183 -6.82 12.91 -0.07
C ASP A 183 -7.16 11.75 -1.04
N SER A 184 -6.73 10.52 -0.75
CA SER A 184 -7.03 9.36 -1.56
C SER A 184 -8.49 8.90 -1.47
N VAL A 185 -8.95 8.26 -2.56
CA VAL A 185 -10.20 7.51 -2.62
C VAL A 185 -9.86 6.03 -2.80
N ILE A 186 -10.33 5.18 -1.91
CA ILE A 186 -10.15 3.73 -1.94
C ILE A 186 -11.52 3.08 -1.87
N ASP A 187 -11.81 2.13 -2.76
CA ASP A 187 -13.11 1.44 -2.85
C ASP A 187 -14.32 2.43 -2.85
N GLY A 188 -14.15 3.55 -3.56
CA GLY A 188 -15.17 4.59 -3.66
C GLY A 188 -15.36 5.45 -2.41
N ALA A 189 -14.57 5.22 -1.33
CA ALA A 189 -14.64 6.02 -0.11
C ALA A 189 -13.41 6.93 0.02
N ASN A 190 -13.66 8.23 0.24
CA ASN A 190 -12.60 9.19 0.52
C ASN A 190 -12.03 8.96 1.93
N VAL A 191 -10.72 8.81 2.05
CA VAL A 191 -10.02 8.45 3.29
C VAL A 191 -10.19 9.52 4.37
N TYR A 192 -10.14 10.81 4.01
CA TYR A 192 -10.36 11.90 4.97
C TYR A 192 -11.74 11.82 5.61
N ARG A 193 -12.78 11.64 4.79
CA ARG A 193 -14.17 11.49 5.28
C ARG A 193 -14.37 10.26 6.14
N ALA A 194 -13.70 9.16 5.81
CA ALA A 194 -13.74 7.94 6.61
C ALA A 194 -13.14 8.18 8.01
N ARG A 195 -11.96 8.80 8.08
CA ARG A 195 -11.32 9.17 9.36
C ARG A 195 -12.17 10.15 10.17
N GLU A 196 -12.76 11.15 9.52
CA GLU A 196 -13.67 12.09 10.18
C GLU A 196 -14.91 11.38 10.75
N ALA A 197 -15.47 10.41 10.01
CA ALA A 197 -16.58 9.60 10.50
C ALA A 197 -16.18 8.70 11.69
N MET A 198 -14.98 8.14 11.68
CA MET A 198 -14.42 7.40 12.83
C MET A 198 -14.32 8.30 14.06
N GLY A 199 -13.87 9.54 13.92
CA GLY A 199 -13.80 10.50 15.03
C GLY A 199 -15.17 10.87 15.60
N ARG A 200 -16.18 11.06 14.75
CA ARG A 200 -17.57 11.26 15.21
C ARG A 200 -18.08 10.05 16.00
N ARG A 201 -17.82 8.86 15.48
CA ARG A 201 -18.22 7.62 16.16
C ARG A 201 -17.52 7.45 17.50
N LEU A 202 -16.22 7.80 17.57
CA LEU A 202 -15.43 7.76 18.79
C LEU A 202 -16.04 8.63 19.90
N PHE A 203 -16.56 9.82 19.56
CA PHE A 203 -17.26 10.65 20.54
C PHE A 203 -18.49 9.94 21.12
N HIS A 204 -19.30 9.27 20.29
CA HIS A 204 -20.48 8.55 20.79
C HIS A 204 -20.13 7.37 21.68
N GLU A 205 -18.98 6.72 21.43
CA GLU A 205 -18.51 5.58 22.22
C GLU A 205 -17.79 6.01 23.51
N SER A 206 -17.10 7.15 23.47
CA SER A 206 -16.27 7.65 24.58
C SER A 206 -16.37 9.17 24.70
N PRO A 207 -17.50 9.70 25.12
CA PRO A 207 -17.65 11.15 25.35
C PRO A 207 -16.81 11.60 26.55
N VAL A 208 -16.02 12.64 26.38
CA VAL A 208 -15.15 13.22 27.43
C VAL A 208 -15.34 14.73 27.48
N ASP A 209 -15.43 15.29 28.70
CA ASP A 209 -15.45 16.74 28.93
C ASP A 209 -14.02 17.31 28.93
N ALA A 210 -13.74 18.21 28.00
CA ALA A 210 -12.45 18.84 27.83
C ALA A 210 -12.57 20.26 27.24
N ASP A 211 -11.47 20.99 27.27
CA ASP A 211 -11.42 22.36 26.77
C ASP A 211 -11.08 22.40 25.26
N ILE A 212 -10.30 21.43 24.80
CA ILE A 212 -9.89 21.31 23.39
C ILE A 212 -9.73 19.84 22.97
N VAL A 213 -9.87 19.60 21.67
CA VAL A 213 -9.50 18.36 20.99
C VAL A 213 -8.29 18.64 20.11
N ILE A 214 -7.27 17.77 20.14
CA ILE A 214 -6.11 17.81 19.25
C ILE A 214 -5.91 16.45 18.58
N GLY A 215 -5.37 16.44 17.37
CA GLY A 215 -4.98 15.22 16.66
C GLY A 215 -3.48 15.01 16.70
N VAL A 216 -3.05 13.74 16.77
CA VAL A 216 -1.65 13.41 16.54
C VAL A 216 -1.38 13.50 15.02
N PRO A 217 -0.46 14.37 14.58
CA PRO A 217 -0.23 14.57 13.16
C PRO A 217 0.51 13.38 12.54
N ASP A 218 0.20 12.94 11.28
CA ASP A 218 -0.78 13.60 10.39
C ASP A 218 -2.12 12.83 10.40
N SER A 219 -2.11 11.53 10.69
CA SER A 219 -3.22 10.57 10.56
C SER A 219 -4.38 10.82 11.52
N GLY A 220 -4.10 11.23 12.77
CA GLY A 220 -5.11 11.51 13.77
C GLY A 220 -5.90 12.82 13.57
N ILE A 221 -5.41 13.74 12.74
CA ILE A 221 -6.04 15.06 12.54
C ILE A 221 -7.49 14.98 12.05
N PRO A 222 -7.82 14.24 10.97
CA PRO A 222 -9.20 14.17 10.49
C PRO A 222 -10.16 13.54 11.52
N ALA A 223 -9.69 12.54 12.27
CA ALA A 223 -10.49 11.93 13.35
C ALA A 223 -10.72 12.91 14.50
N ALA A 224 -9.72 13.67 14.91
CA ALA A 224 -9.84 14.71 15.91
C ALA A 224 -10.85 15.81 15.49
N ILE A 225 -10.83 16.20 14.22
CA ILE A 225 -11.81 17.14 13.66
C ILE A 225 -13.23 16.55 13.72
N GLY A 226 -13.38 15.27 13.37
CA GLY A 226 -14.67 14.57 13.46
C GLY A 226 -15.20 14.52 14.90
N TYR A 227 -14.34 14.18 15.86
CA TYR A 227 -14.67 14.19 17.29
C TYR A 227 -15.08 15.59 17.75
N ALA A 228 -14.31 16.60 17.42
CA ALA A 228 -14.56 17.98 17.81
C ALA A 228 -15.91 18.50 17.27
N ARG A 229 -16.22 18.23 16.00
CA ARG A 229 -17.49 18.62 15.38
C ARG A 229 -18.70 17.98 16.05
N GLU A 230 -18.58 16.72 16.44
CA GLU A 230 -19.69 15.98 17.06
C GLU A 230 -19.87 16.35 18.54
N SER A 231 -18.78 16.54 19.27
CA SER A 231 -18.79 16.90 20.69
C SER A 231 -19.12 18.37 20.98
N GLY A 232 -18.91 19.25 19.99
CA GLY A 232 -18.94 20.69 20.17
C GLY A 232 -17.69 21.27 20.89
N VAL A 233 -16.71 20.43 21.26
CA VAL A 233 -15.43 20.88 21.83
C VAL A 233 -14.55 21.44 20.71
N ILE A 234 -13.84 22.53 20.99
CA ILE A 234 -13.03 23.24 19.99
C ILE A 234 -11.86 22.37 19.55
N TYR A 235 -11.69 22.17 18.23
CA TYR A 235 -10.46 21.63 17.67
C TYR A 235 -9.34 22.68 17.70
N SER A 236 -8.15 22.27 18.11
CA SER A 236 -6.94 23.10 18.08
C SER A 236 -5.74 22.28 17.61
N GLU A 237 -4.79 22.90 16.94
CA GLU A 237 -3.49 22.29 16.78
C GLU A 237 -2.75 22.31 18.12
N GLY A 238 -2.39 21.14 18.63
CA GLY A 238 -1.66 20.99 19.88
C GLY A 238 -0.26 20.44 19.72
N LEU A 239 -0.01 19.80 18.60
CA LEU A 239 1.27 19.15 18.24
C LEU A 239 1.73 19.59 16.86
N VAL A 240 3.03 19.86 16.72
CA VAL A 240 3.67 20.13 15.43
C VAL A 240 4.65 19.03 15.11
N LYS A 241 4.51 18.45 13.93
CA LYS A 241 5.42 17.43 13.41
C LYS A 241 6.66 18.07 12.80
N ASN A 242 7.84 17.61 13.23
CA ASN A 242 9.09 17.99 12.60
C ASN A 242 9.22 17.32 11.24
N ARG A 243 9.19 18.11 10.17
CA ARG A 243 9.21 17.64 8.77
C ARG A 243 10.58 17.12 8.32
N TYR A 244 11.64 17.38 9.08
CA TYR A 244 13.01 16.95 8.75
C TYR A 244 13.37 15.59 9.32
N ILE A 245 12.43 14.93 10.03
CA ILE A 245 12.67 13.63 10.67
C ILE A 245 11.69 12.61 10.13
N ASP A 246 12.25 11.57 9.51
CA ASP A 246 11.53 10.41 9.02
C ASP A 246 11.10 9.45 10.16
N ARG A 247 10.59 8.27 9.81
CA ARG A 247 10.04 7.26 10.72
C ARG A 247 10.99 6.90 11.85
N THR A 248 10.62 7.22 13.11
CA THR A 248 11.43 6.95 14.32
C THR A 248 10.99 5.72 15.11
N PHE A 249 9.91 5.03 14.70
CA PHE A 249 9.31 3.94 15.48
C PHE A 249 10.10 2.62 15.50
N ILE A 250 11.15 2.48 14.68
CA ILE A 250 11.98 1.27 14.59
C ILE A 250 13.24 1.45 15.46
N GLN A 251 13.11 2.07 16.63
CA GLN A 251 14.23 2.18 17.57
C GLN A 251 14.20 1.01 18.57
N PRO A 252 15.34 0.36 18.84
CA PRO A 252 15.38 -0.88 19.62
C PRO A 252 15.15 -0.69 21.12
N THR A 253 15.36 0.52 21.66
CA THR A 253 15.19 0.80 23.09
C THR A 253 14.11 1.84 23.36
N GLN A 254 13.50 1.79 24.55
CA GLN A 254 12.47 2.74 24.98
C GLN A 254 13.03 4.17 25.04
N GLU A 255 14.22 4.37 25.54
CA GLU A 255 14.87 5.69 25.64
C GLU A 255 15.07 6.34 24.26
N LEU A 256 15.51 5.56 23.26
CA LEU A 256 15.68 6.03 21.91
C LEU A 256 14.32 6.36 21.26
N ARG A 257 13.26 5.61 21.57
CA ARG A 257 11.89 5.91 21.11
C ARG A 257 11.40 7.24 21.71
N GLU A 258 11.59 7.45 23.01
CA GLU A 258 11.17 8.70 23.69
C GLU A 258 11.94 9.91 23.15
N GLN A 259 13.25 9.80 22.93
CA GLN A 259 14.03 10.85 22.27
C GLN A 259 13.51 11.10 20.84
N GLY A 260 13.25 10.04 20.08
CA GLY A 260 12.69 10.12 18.73
C GLY A 260 11.35 10.86 18.70
N ILE A 261 10.44 10.55 19.64
CA ILE A 261 9.15 11.21 19.76
C ILE A 261 9.30 12.70 20.09
N ARG A 262 10.18 13.06 21.05
CA ARG A 262 10.44 14.46 21.43
C ARG A 262 10.99 15.29 20.28
N ILE A 263 11.81 14.70 19.42
CA ILE A 263 12.36 15.38 18.26
C ILE A 263 11.32 15.49 17.13
N LYS A 264 10.44 14.48 17.01
CA LYS A 264 9.43 14.39 15.93
C LYS A 264 8.19 15.21 16.20
N LEU A 265 7.72 15.26 17.44
CA LEU A 265 6.48 15.94 17.83
C LEU A 265 6.80 16.99 18.90
N ASN A 266 6.52 18.24 18.60
CA ASN A 266 6.69 19.35 19.54
C ASN A 266 5.32 19.90 19.95
N PRO A 267 5.02 19.98 21.27
CA PRO A 267 3.77 20.57 21.76
C PRO A 267 3.74 22.08 21.54
N LEU A 268 2.62 22.58 21.09
CA LEU A 268 2.33 24.00 21.05
C LEU A 268 1.91 24.48 22.45
N HIS A 269 2.87 24.90 23.27
CA HIS A 269 2.63 25.28 24.68
C HIS A 269 1.53 26.30 24.86
N TYR A 270 1.40 27.27 23.94
CA TYR A 270 0.32 28.24 23.96
C TYR A 270 -1.06 27.60 23.84
N ALA A 271 -1.20 26.58 23.03
CA ALA A 271 -2.48 25.90 22.79
C ALA A 271 -2.83 24.91 23.92
N VAL A 272 -1.84 24.23 24.52
CA VAL A 272 -2.09 23.10 25.42
C VAL A 272 -1.95 23.44 26.91
N ARG A 273 -1.25 24.52 27.26
CA ARG A 273 -0.95 24.84 28.67
C ARG A 273 -2.22 25.15 29.47
N ASN A 274 -2.36 24.51 30.64
CA ASN A 274 -3.45 24.66 31.56
C ASN A 274 -4.85 24.35 30.96
N ARG A 275 -4.93 23.45 30.01
CA ARG A 275 -6.17 22.98 29.39
C ARG A 275 -6.37 21.48 29.59
N ARG A 276 -7.61 21.04 29.75
CA ARG A 276 -7.98 19.63 29.63
C ARG A 276 -8.04 19.30 28.14
N ILE A 277 -7.35 18.28 27.74
CA ILE A 277 -7.11 18.00 26.33
C ILE A 277 -7.56 16.58 25.98
N ILE A 278 -8.35 16.44 24.93
CA ILE A 278 -8.58 15.18 24.25
C ILE A 278 -7.52 15.04 23.16
N VAL A 279 -6.72 13.98 23.24
CA VAL A 279 -5.74 13.63 22.20
C VAL A 279 -6.30 12.46 21.40
N VAL A 280 -6.48 12.65 20.10
CA VAL A 280 -6.95 11.62 19.17
C VAL A 280 -5.78 11.12 18.35
N ASP A 281 -5.56 9.82 18.38
CA ASP A 281 -4.48 9.11 17.68
C ASP A 281 -5.05 7.90 16.95
N ASP A 282 -4.28 7.32 16.04
CA ASP A 282 -4.61 6.14 15.24
C ASP A 282 -4.02 4.83 15.80
N SER A 283 -3.32 4.90 16.92
CA SER A 283 -2.65 3.77 17.59
C SER A 283 -3.37 3.30 18.86
#